data_bc83361e3b45584bc6430c07ae8dabce
#
_entry.id   bc83361e3b45584bc6430c07ae8dabce
#
_cell.length_a   1.000
_cell.length_b   1.000
_cell.length_c   1.000
_cell.angle_alpha   90.00
_cell.angle_beta   90.00
_cell.angle_gamma   90.00
#
_symmetry.space_group_name_H-M   'P 1'
#
loop_
_entity.id
_entity.type
_entity.pdbx_description
1 polymer ?
#
loop_
_entity_poly.entity_id
_entity_poly.type
_entity_poly.pdbx_seq_one_letter_code
_entity_poly.pdbx_strand_id
1 'polypeptide(L)'
;LMPIARQQLARESDASEIVFIDDALESVAEVNAHRAMNYLAFLNETASEKYVQIAIANSHVREKIAQRLKMDGIQLWSIIADNVVLMDQHELAEGSALSPFVTIGSNVRIGKCFQANLYSYVEHDCVIGDFVTFAPGVKCNGNIHIHDHAYIGAGAMIKQGTPDQPLVIGGGAIVGMGAVVTKSV
;
A
#
# COMPACT_ATOMS: atom_id res chain seq x y z
N LEU A 1 -4.26 -9.85 -2.17
CA LEU A 1 -3.41 -9.21 -3.20
C LEU A 1 -3.02 -10.17 -4.34
N MET A 2 -2.81 -11.47 -4.09
CA MET A 2 -2.33 -12.44 -5.09
C MET A 2 -3.10 -12.42 -6.44
N PRO A 3 -4.45 -12.41 -6.50
CA PRO A 3 -5.16 -12.29 -7.78
C PRO A 3 -4.85 -11.00 -8.53
N ILE A 4 -4.68 -9.88 -7.84
CA ILE A 4 -4.34 -8.57 -8.43
C ILE A 4 -2.92 -8.63 -9.02
N ALA A 5 -1.97 -9.18 -8.27
CA ALA A 5 -0.60 -9.38 -8.72
C ALA A 5 -0.53 -10.21 -10.03
N ARG A 6 -1.27 -11.32 -10.10
CA ARG A 6 -1.36 -12.14 -11.33
C ARG A 6 -1.95 -11.38 -12.52
N GLN A 7 -3.00 -10.60 -12.28
CA GLN A 7 -3.61 -9.78 -13.34
C GLN A 7 -2.63 -8.72 -13.84
N GLN A 8 -1.89 -8.07 -12.92
CA GLN A 8 -0.88 -7.08 -13.28
C GLN A 8 0.22 -7.68 -14.14
N LEU A 9 0.84 -8.81 -13.74
CA LEU A 9 1.86 -9.49 -14.53
C LEU A 9 1.33 -9.93 -15.91
N ALA A 10 0.11 -10.48 -15.97
CA ALA A 10 -0.51 -10.88 -17.22
C ALA A 10 -0.70 -9.70 -18.18
N ARG A 11 -1.09 -8.54 -17.67
CA ARG A 11 -1.24 -7.31 -18.46
C ARG A 11 0.11 -6.81 -18.99
N GLU A 12 1.15 -6.92 -18.19
CA GLU A 12 2.52 -6.52 -18.53
C GLU A 12 3.25 -7.57 -19.40
N SER A 13 2.59 -8.70 -19.70
CA SER A 13 3.17 -9.84 -20.40
C SER A 13 4.42 -10.39 -19.69
N ASP A 14 4.45 -10.25 -18.36
CA ASP A 14 5.54 -10.72 -17.51
C ASP A 14 5.27 -12.17 -17.07
N ALA A 15 6.22 -13.05 -17.31
CA ALA A 15 6.16 -14.47 -16.97
C ALA A 15 6.77 -14.80 -15.60
N SER A 16 7.03 -13.81 -14.76
CA SER A 16 7.59 -14.00 -13.42
C SER A 16 6.69 -14.88 -12.55
N GLU A 17 7.31 -15.74 -11.77
CA GLU A 17 6.62 -16.55 -10.77
C GLU A 17 6.26 -15.69 -9.55
N ILE A 18 5.05 -15.86 -9.02
CA ILE A 18 4.63 -15.22 -7.77
C ILE A 18 4.59 -16.28 -6.67
N VAL A 19 5.28 -16.01 -5.56
CA VAL A 19 5.34 -16.88 -4.39
C VAL A 19 4.88 -16.15 -3.14
N PHE A 20 4.42 -16.90 -2.14
CA PHE A 20 4.24 -16.37 -0.79
C PHE A 20 5.53 -16.47 0.01
N ILE A 21 5.82 -15.45 0.80
CA ILE A 21 6.92 -15.45 1.77
C ILE A 21 6.32 -15.38 3.17
N ASP A 22 6.60 -16.41 3.99
CA ASP A 22 6.17 -16.47 5.38
C ASP A 22 7.27 -17.13 6.23
N ASP A 23 7.87 -16.35 7.13
CA ASP A 23 8.98 -16.82 7.98
C ASP A 23 8.56 -17.90 9.01
N ALA A 24 7.26 -18.16 9.18
CA ALA A 24 6.77 -19.30 9.98
C ALA A 24 6.92 -20.66 9.28
N LEU A 25 7.22 -20.68 7.97
CA LEU A 25 7.39 -21.92 7.22
C LEU A 25 8.77 -22.53 7.44
N GLU A 26 8.82 -23.80 7.88
CA GLU A 26 10.07 -24.56 8.03
C GLU A 26 10.55 -25.14 6.69
N SER A 27 9.67 -25.34 5.71
CA SER A 27 9.98 -25.87 4.38
C SER A 27 9.08 -25.25 3.32
N VAL A 28 9.42 -25.45 2.05
CA VAL A 28 8.58 -25.03 0.92
C VAL A 28 7.23 -25.73 1.02
N ALA A 29 6.16 -24.97 0.89
CA ALA A 29 4.77 -25.40 0.98
C ALA A 29 3.98 -24.86 -0.22
N GLU A 30 2.70 -25.17 -0.27
CA GLU A 30 1.75 -24.61 -1.25
C GLU A 30 0.58 -23.95 -0.54
N VAL A 31 0.26 -22.73 -0.94
CA VAL A 31 -0.88 -21.95 -0.46
C VAL A 31 -1.68 -21.47 -1.67
N ASN A 32 -2.95 -21.87 -1.77
CA ASN A 32 -3.83 -21.49 -2.89
C ASN A 32 -3.21 -21.72 -4.29
N ALA A 33 -2.60 -22.88 -4.50
CA ALA A 33 -1.90 -23.25 -5.73
C ALA A 33 -0.69 -22.35 -6.08
N HIS A 34 -0.08 -21.69 -5.09
CA HIS A 34 1.17 -20.97 -5.23
C HIS A 34 2.23 -21.52 -4.27
N ARG A 35 3.48 -21.55 -4.72
CA ARG A 35 4.59 -21.86 -3.82
C ARG A 35 4.62 -20.87 -2.66
N ALA A 36 4.96 -21.40 -1.49
CA ALA A 36 5.17 -20.64 -0.28
C ALA A 36 6.48 -21.06 0.36
N MET A 37 7.27 -20.12 0.84
CA MET A 37 8.58 -20.38 1.42
C MET A 37 8.93 -19.33 2.46
N ASN A 38 9.93 -19.61 3.30
CA ASN A 38 10.46 -18.58 4.18
C ASN A 38 11.41 -17.62 3.42
N TYR A 39 11.73 -16.51 4.04
CA TYR A 39 12.53 -15.46 3.41
C TYR A 39 13.93 -15.92 3.02
N LEU A 40 14.56 -16.78 3.83
CA LEU A 40 15.90 -17.31 3.52
C LEU A 40 15.87 -18.18 2.25
N ALA A 41 14.87 -19.02 2.10
CA ALA A 41 14.68 -19.81 0.88
C ALA A 41 14.45 -18.90 -0.34
N PHE A 42 13.63 -17.86 -0.19
CA PHE A 42 13.42 -16.85 -1.24
C PHE A 42 14.73 -16.15 -1.65
N LEU A 43 15.58 -15.78 -0.70
CA LEU A 43 16.88 -15.19 -1.03
C LEU A 43 17.79 -16.12 -1.85
N ASN A 44 17.70 -17.42 -1.61
CA ASN A 44 18.50 -18.46 -2.30
C ASN A 44 17.94 -18.89 -3.66
N GLU A 45 16.75 -18.41 -4.06
CA GLU A 45 16.23 -18.68 -5.41
C GLU A 45 17.16 -18.11 -6.47
N THR A 46 17.25 -18.80 -7.61
CA THR A 46 18.19 -18.46 -8.71
C THR A 46 17.71 -17.34 -9.62
N ALA A 47 16.56 -16.73 -9.34
CA ALA A 47 16.02 -15.62 -10.14
C ALA A 47 17.00 -14.45 -10.20
N SER A 48 17.16 -13.87 -11.41
CA SER A 48 18.07 -12.75 -11.66
C SER A 48 17.58 -11.46 -11.00
N GLU A 49 16.28 -11.29 -10.89
CA GLU A 49 15.63 -10.14 -10.25
C GLU A 49 14.58 -10.63 -9.27
N LYS A 50 14.47 -9.94 -8.14
CA LYS A 50 13.53 -10.26 -7.08
C LYS A 50 12.84 -9.01 -6.59
N TYR A 51 11.52 -9.09 -6.51
CA TYR A 51 10.67 -8.00 -6.05
C TYR A 51 9.76 -8.51 -4.94
N VAL A 52 9.44 -7.66 -3.98
CA VAL A 52 8.56 -8.02 -2.87
C VAL A 52 7.48 -6.97 -2.66
N GLN A 53 6.22 -7.40 -2.59
CA GLN A 53 5.11 -6.63 -2.05
C GLN A 53 4.85 -7.05 -0.60
N ILE A 54 4.88 -6.11 0.33
CA ILE A 54 4.66 -6.39 1.74
C ILE A 54 3.15 -6.35 2.04
N ALA A 55 2.54 -7.51 2.25
CA ALA A 55 1.10 -7.67 2.45
C ALA A 55 0.70 -7.75 3.94
N ILE A 56 1.35 -6.97 4.80
CA ILE A 56 1.15 -6.96 6.25
C ILE A 56 0.46 -5.66 6.67
N ALA A 57 -0.60 -5.76 7.47
CA ALA A 57 -1.40 -4.60 7.90
C ALA A 57 -0.66 -3.70 8.92
N ASN A 58 0.18 -4.28 9.80
CA ASN A 58 0.92 -3.50 10.78
C ASN A 58 2.02 -2.66 10.12
N SER A 59 1.90 -1.33 10.19
CA SER A 59 2.78 -0.38 9.51
C SER A 59 4.23 -0.45 9.97
N HIS A 60 4.49 -0.64 11.26
CA HIS A 60 5.84 -0.76 11.80
C HIS A 60 6.51 -2.10 11.42
N VAL A 61 5.72 -3.18 11.29
CA VAL A 61 6.24 -4.45 10.76
C VAL A 61 6.56 -4.29 9.28
N ARG A 62 5.70 -3.60 8.49
CA ARG A 62 5.99 -3.29 7.08
C ARG A 62 7.29 -2.50 6.94
N GLU A 63 7.49 -1.48 7.78
CA GLU A 63 8.72 -0.69 7.77
C GLU A 63 9.97 -1.53 8.03
N LYS A 64 9.96 -2.37 9.08
CA LYS A 64 11.08 -3.26 9.39
C LYS A 64 11.40 -4.21 8.22
N ILE A 65 10.37 -4.75 7.58
CA ILE A 65 10.56 -5.62 6.41
C ILE A 65 11.11 -4.82 5.24
N ALA A 66 10.59 -3.63 4.96
CA ALA A 66 11.09 -2.77 3.88
C ALA A 66 12.56 -2.40 4.09
N GLN A 67 12.97 -2.11 5.32
CA GLN A 67 14.37 -1.85 5.67
C GLN A 67 15.25 -3.09 5.45
N ARG A 68 14.78 -4.29 5.84
CA ARG A 68 15.49 -5.55 5.59
C ARG A 68 15.66 -5.82 4.09
N LEU A 69 14.59 -5.69 3.31
CA LEU A 69 14.62 -5.85 1.85
C LEU A 69 15.63 -4.92 1.20
N LYS A 70 15.67 -3.65 1.63
CA LYS A 70 16.64 -2.66 1.15
C LYS A 70 18.08 -3.08 1.46
N MET A 71 18.37 -3.60 2.66
CA MET A 71 19.71 -4.09 3.02
C MET A 71 20.13 -5.30 2.18
N ASP A 72 19.18 -6.15 1.82
CA ASP A 72 19.40 -7.35 1.00
C ASP A 72 19.37 -7.05 -0.52
N GLY A 73 19.19 -5.79 -0.92
CA GLY A 73 19.15 -5.36 -2.32
C GLY A 73 17.88 -5.79 -3.08
N ILE A 74 16.81 -6.15 -2.35
CA ILE A 74 15.53 -6.56 -2.92
C ILE A 74 14.65 -5.31 -3.12
N GLN A 75 14.05 -5.19 -4.31
CA GLN A 75 13.20 -4.06 -4.65
C GLN A 75 11.77 -4.27 -4.14
N LEU A 76 11.15 -3.16 -3.73
CA LEU A 76 9.73 -3.14 -3.41
C LEU A 76 8.90 -3.12 -4.70
N TRP A 77 7.88 -3.97 -4.77
CA TRP A 77 6.94 -4.01 -5.88
C TRP A 77 5.63 -3.34 -5.50
N SER A 78 5.10 -2.50 -6.37
CA SER A 78 3.76 -1.92 -6.19
C SER A 78 2.72 -2.74 -6.94
N ILE A 79 1.64 -3.11 -6.27
CA ILE A 79 0.53 -3.86 -6.84
C ILE A 79 -0.67 -2.92 -7.02
N ILE A 80 -1.13 -2.76 -8.27
CA ILE A 80 -2.21 -1.85 -8.64
C ILE A 80 -3.28 -2.63 -9.42
N ALA A 81 -4.50 -2.67 -8.89
CA ALA A 81 -5.61 -3.33 -9.57
C ALA A 81 -5.98 -2.62 -10.89
N ASP A 82 -6.45 -3.37 -11.88
CA ASP A 82 -6.73 -2.87 -13.23
C ASP A 82 -7.80 -1.76 -13.28
N ASN A 83 -8.68 -1.73 -12.30
CA ASN A 83 -9.76 -0.75 -12.18
C ASN A 83 -9.49 0.36 -11.15
N VAL A 84 -8.22 0.57 -10.80
CA VAL A 84 -7.78 1.76 -10.08
C VAL A 84 -7.78 2.95 -11.05
N VAL A 85 -8.28 4.09 -10.58
CA VAL A 85 -8.22 5.34 -11.33
C VAL A 85 -7.10 6.21 -10.77
N LEU A 86 -6.13 6.53 -11.60
CA LEU A 86 -5.04 7.47 -11.30
C LEU A 86 -5.24 8.72 -12.14
N MET A 87 -5.43 9.88 -11.48
CA MET A 87 -5.60 11.16 -12.15
C MET A 87 -4.24 11.85 -12.40
N ASP A 88 -4.26 13.07 -12.92
CA ASP A 88 -3.05 13.78 -13.36
C ASP A 88 -2.15 14.22 -12.20
N GLN A 89 -0.84 14.28 -12.48
CA GLN A 89 0.16 14.85 -11.57
C GLN A 89 0.23 14.15 -10.20
N HIS A 90 -0.06 12.84 -10.14
CA HIS A 90 0.16 12.05 -8.93
C HIS A 90 1.60 11.51 -8.86
N GLU A 91 2.11 11.40 -7.64
CA GLU A 91 3.36 10.72 -7.31
C GLU A 91 3.06 9.56 -6.36
N LEU A 92 3.40 8.34 -6.77
CA LEU A 92 3.20 7.13 -5.97
C LEU A 92 4.55 6.45 -5.73
N ALA A 93 4.99 6.43 -4.48
CA ALA A 93 6.24 5.76 -4.13
C ALA A 93 6.11 4.22 -4.15
N GLU A 94 7.25 3.56 -4.14
CA GLU A 94 7.41 2.10 -4.22
C GLU A 94 6.70 1.33 -3.11
N GLY A 95 6.34 0.08 -3.39
CA GLY A 95 5.74 -0.84 -2.42
C GLY A 95 4.27 -0.57 -2.10
N SER A 96 3.61 0.26 -2.89
CA SER A 96 2.18 0.57 -2.69
C SER A 96 1.27 -0.59 -3.11
N ALA A 97 0.14 -0.74 -2.42
CA ALA A 97 -0.89 -1.70 -2.75
C ALA A 97 -2.24 -0.99 -2.93
N LEU A 98 -2.71 -0.87 -4.17
CA LEU A 98 -3.98 -0.26 -4.50
C LEU A 98 -4.99 -1.34 -4.91
N SER A 99 -5.98 -1.57 -4.05
CA SER A 99 -7.04 -2.54 -4.28
C SER A 99 -8.05 -2.06 -5.32
N PRO A 100 -8.94 -2.95 -5.84
CA PRO A 100 -9.97 -2.57 -6.79
C PRO A 100 -10.82 -1.38 -6.37
N PHE A 101 -11.14 -0.51 -7.34
CA PHE A 101 -11.95 0.69 -7.18
C PHE A 101 -11.34 1.78 -6.29
N VAL A 102 -10.02 1.76 -6.07
CA VAL A 102 -9.32 2.89 -5.48
C VAL A 102 -9.20 4.01 -6.50
N THR A 103 -9.36 5.24 -6.05
CA THR A 103 -9.15 6.43 -6.88
C THR A 103 -8.13 7.34 -6.23
N ILE A 104 -7.13 7.77 -6.99
CA ILE A 104 -6.13 8.77 -6.60
C ILE A 104 -6.33 10.00 -7.46
N GLY A 105 -6.65 11.11 -6.82
CA GLY A 105 -6.91 12.40 -7.42
C GLY A 105 -5.67 13.10 -7.99
N SER A 106 -5.86 14.29 -8.52
CA SER A 106 -4.77 15.09 -9.10
C SER A 106 -3.92 15.77 -8.03
N ASN A 107 -2.62 15.99 -8.34
CA ASN A 107 -1.64 16.65 -7.46
C ASN A 107 -1.45 15.93 -6.11
N VAL A 108 -1.59 14.62 -6.06
CA VAL A 108 -1.44 13.81 -4.85
C VAL A 108 -0.03 13.25 -4.76
N ARG A 109 0.59 13.33 -3.59
CA ARG A 109 1.86 12.69 -3.29
C ARG A 109 1.66 11.61 -2.24
N ILE A 110 2.11 10.39 -2.55
CA ILE A 110 1.95 9.22 -1.69
C ILE A 110 3.31 8.60 -1.42
N GLY A 111 3.64 8.44 -0.15
CA GLY A 111 4.86 7.82 0.34
C GLY A 111 4.90 6.30 0.14
N LYS A 112 5.97 5.69 0.66
CA LYS A 112 6.29 4.26 0.47
C LYS A 112 5.31 3.34 1.19
N CYS A 113 5.10 2.18 0.60
CA CYS A 113 4.32 1.09 1.19
C CYS A 113 2.90 1.50 1.63
N PHE A 114 2.30 2.45 0.92
CA PHE A 114 0.91 2.82 1.13
C PHE A 114 -0.02 1.66 0.78
N GLN A 115 -1.01 1.43 1.62
CA GLN A 115 -2.04 0.41 1.36
C GLN A 115 -3.41 1.07 1.31
N ALA A 116 -4.07 1.05 0.16
CA ALA A 116 -5.45 1.47 0.00
C ALA A 116 -6.34 0.26 -0.33
N ASN A 117 -7.27 -0.05 0.58
CA ASN A 117 -8.23 -1.11 0.38
C ASN A 117 -9.40 -0.65 -0.49
N LEU A 118 -10.24 -1.63 -0.88
CA LEU A 118 -11.38 -1.51 -1.78
C LEU A 118 -12.20 -0.24 -1.57
N TYR A 119 -12.56 0.45 -2.68
CA TYR A 119 -13.45 1.62 -2.69
C TYR A 119 -12.96 2.82 -1.89
N SER A 120 -11.67 2.90 -1.56
CA SER A 120 -11.08 4.07 -0.93
C SER A 120 -10.68 5.11 -1.97
N TYR A 121 -10.63 6.38 -1.58
CA TYR A 121 -10.07 7.41 -2.43
C TYR A 121 -9.22 8.43 -1.69
N VAL A 122 -8.31 9.05 -2.42
CA VAL A 122 -7.56 10.24 -2.05
C VAL A 122 -7.88 11.31 -3.08
N GLU A 123 -8.53 12.38 -2.68
CA GLU A 123 -8.86 13.53 -3.52
C GLU A 123 -7.62 14.42 -3.77
N HIS A 124 -7.83 15.50 -4.52
CA HIS A 124 -6.80 16.41 -5.01
C HIS A 124 -5.96 17.09 -3.90
N ASP A 125 -4.71 17.43 -4.24
CA ASP A 125 -3.81 18.23 -3.40
C ASP A 125 -3.54 17.63 -2.01
N CYS A 126 -3.51 16.31 -1.91
CA CYS A 126 -3.21 15.58 -0.68
C CYS A 126 -1.76 15.14 -0.61
N VAL A 127 -1.23 15.05 0.61
CA VAL A 127 0.09 14.48 0.92
C VAL A 127 -0.10 13.34 1.91
N ILE A 128 0.28 12.14 1.49
CA ILE A 128 0.20 10.92 2.29
C ILE A 128 1.62 10.44 2.58
N GLY A 129 1.94 10.25 3.84
CA GLY A 129 3.24 9.79 4.30
C GLY A 129 3.51 8.31 4.03
N ASP A 130 4.65 7.84 4.53
CA ASP A 130 5.08 6.46 4.39
C ASP A 130 4.27 5.51 5.29
N PHE A 131 4.05 4.28 4.82
CA PHE A 131 3.40 3.20 5.57
C PHE A 131 1.97 3.48 6.04
N VAL A 132 1.29 4.46 5.47
CA VAL A 132 -0.11 4.75 5.75
C VAL A 132 -1.01 3.61 5.25
N THR A 133 -2.09 3.33 5.99
CA THR A 133 -3.07 2.31 5.60
C THR A 133 -4.48 2.90 5.58
N PHE A 134 -5.16 2.75 4.46
CA PHE A 134 -6.59 2.97 4.33
C PHE A 134 -7.33 1.63 4.34
N ALA A 135 -8.18 1.44 5.32
CA ALA A 135 -9.13 0.33 5.33
C ALA A 135 -10.23 0.56 4.25
N PRO A 136 -11.09 -0.44 3.94
CA PRO A 136 -12.08 -0.30 2.88
C PRO A 136 -12.98 0.92 3.01
N GLY A 137 -13.24 1.61 1.89
CA GLY A 137 -14.20 2.69 1.80
C GLY A 137 -13.79 4.00 2.48
N VAL A 138 -12.51 4.22 2.75
CA VAL A 138 -12.00 5.49 3.28
C VAL A 138 -12.21 6.61 2.28
N LYS A 139 -12.70 7.75 2.77
CA LYS A 139 -12.99 8.95 1.99
C LYS A 139 -12.06 10.08 2.44
N CYS A 140 -10.91 10.22 1.77
CA CYS A 140 -9.94 11.27 2.01
C CYS A 140 -10.19 12.40 1.01
N ASN A 141 -10.86 13.48 1.45
CA ASN A 141 -11.18 14.63 0.59
C ASN A 141 -9.94 15.50 0.32
N GLY A 142 -10.11 16.61 -0.40
CA GLY A 142 -8.98 17.42 -0.86
C GLY A 142 -8.22 18.18 0.25
N ASN A 143 -6.96 18.53 -0.03
CA ASN A 143 -6.09 19.32 0.86
C ASN A 143 -5.92 18.69 2.26
N ILE A 144 -5.53 17.42 2.30
CA ILE A 144 -5.29 16.68 3.54
C ILE A 144 -3.83 16.22 3.58
N HIS A 145 -3.17 16.38 4.72
CA HIS A 145 -1.86 15.85 5.00
C HIS A 145 -1.96 14.72 6.02
N ILE A 146 -1.61 13.51 5.63
CA ILE A 146 -1.57 12.34 6.52
C ILE A 146 -0.12 11.95 6.71
N HIS A 147 0.36 11.98 7.96
CA HIS A 147 1.73 11.62 8.28
C HIS A 147 1.93 10.10 8.36
N ASP A 148 3.20 9.69 8.44
CA ASP A 148 3.64 8.30 8.41
C ASP A 148 2.91 7.42 9.43
N HIS A 149 2.72 6.16 9.07
CA HIS A 149 2.12 5.13 9.92
C HIS A 149 0.67 5.33 10.33
N ALA A 150 -0.02 6.39 9.85
CA ALA A 150 -1.41 6.56 10.17
C ALA A 150 -2.28 5.40 9.63
N TYR A 151 -3.26 5.00 10.42
CA TYR A 151 -4.26 4.01 10.04
C TYR A 151 -5.63 4.66 9.98
N ILE A 152 -6.28 4.60 8.82
CA ILE A 152 -7.62 5.15 8.61
C ILE A 152 -8.61 3.99 8.50
N GLY A 153 -9.51 3.90 9.48
CA GLY A 153 -10.49 2.82 9.62
C GLY A 153 -11.55 2.80 8.52
N ALA A 154 -12.15 1.63 8.33
CA ALA A 154 -13.12 1.39 7.26
C ALA A 154 -14.27 2.40 7.28
N GLY A 155 -14.59 2.97 6.12
CA GLY A 155 -15.68 3.92 5.95
C GLY A 155 -15.46 5.28 6.62
N ALA A 156 -14.28 5.55 7.19
CA ALA A 156 -13.98 6.87 7.74
C ALA A 156 -13.98 7.93 6.64
N MET A 157 -14.47 9.12 7.01
CA MET A 157 -14.58 10.28 6.14
C MET A 157 -13.79 11.43 6.73
N ILE A 158 -12.84 11.98 5.97
CA ILE A 158 -12.01 13.09 6.39
C ILE A 158 -12.47 14.34 5.63
N LYS A 159 -12.89 15.38 6.37
CA LYS A 159 -13.32 16.65 5.79
C LYS A 159 -12.16 17.30 5.04
N GLN A 160 -12.44 17.90 3.88
CA GLN A 160 -11.42 18.64 3.13
C GLN A 160 -10.83 19.79 3.96
N GLY A 161 -9.52 19.99 3.79
CA GLY A 161 -8.83 21.21 4.22
C GLY A 161 -8.94 22.32 3.16
N THR A 162 -8.03 23.28 3.24
CA THR A 162 -7.83 24.31 2.21
C THR A 162 -6.34 24.38 1.85
N PRO A 163 -5.94 24.99 0.72
CA PRO A 163 -4.53 25.15 0.39
C PRO A 163 -3.72 25.85 1.50
N ASP A 164 -4.30 26.85 2.16
CA ASP A 164 -3.64 27.61 3.22
C ASP A 164 -3.73 26.93 4.61
N GLN A 165 -4.71 26.02 4.78
CA GLN A 165 -4.95 25.30 6.03
C GLN A 165 -5.35 23.83 5.73
N PRO A 166 -4.40 22.97 5.34
CA PRO A 166 -4.69 21.56 5.15
C PRO A 166 -5.13 20.91 6.46
N LEU A 167 -6.06 19.96 6.36
CA LEU A 167 -6.40 19.14 7.53
C LEU A 167 -5.29 18.11 7.73
N VAL A 168 -4.77 18.00 8.95
CA VAL A 168 -3.63 17.14 9.26
C VAL A 168 -4.06 15.94 10.10
N ILE A 169 -3.64 14.74 9.68
CA ILE A 169 -3.66 13.52 10.49
C ILE A 169 -2.23 13.22 10.94
N GLY A 170 -1.98 13.22 12.23
CA GLY A 170 -0.65 13.03 12.80
C GLY A 170 -0.06 11.64 12.57
N GLY A 171 1.26 11.54 12.71
CA GLY A 171 1.98 10.27 12.54
C GLY A 171 1.54 9.22 13.55
N GLY A 172 1.30 7.99 13.06
CA GLY A 172 0.83 6.89 13.89
C GLY A 172 -0.62 7.04 14.40
N ALA A 173 -1.36 8.07 13.99
CA ALA A 173 -2.75 8.26 14.40
C ALA A 173 -3.63 7.09 13.91
N ILE A 174 -4.58 6.70 14.75
CA ILE A 174 -5.58 5.68 14.41
C ILE A 174 -6.95 6.33 14.35
N VAL A 175 -7.47 6.50 13.14
CA VAL A 175 -8.84 6.94 12.91
C VAL A 175 -9.75 5.73 12.96
N GLY A 176 -10.73 5.75 13.85
CA GLY A 176 -11.68 4.63 14.03
C GLY A 176 -12.56 4.40 12.82
N MET A 177 -13.08 3.18 12.69
CA MET A 177 -14.05 2.79 11.66
C MET A 177 -15.29 3.70 11.70
N GLY A 178 -15.75 4.18 10.54
CA GLY A 178 -16.92 5.03 10.40
C GLY A 178 -16.77 6.45 10.97
N ALA A 179 -15.57 6.84 11.42
CA ALA A 179 -15.34 8.17 11.98
C ALA A 179 -15.53 9.28 10.93
N VAL A 180 -16.06 10.41 11.36
CA VAL A 180 -16.10 11.66 10.58
C VAL A 180 -15.10 12.64 11.21
N VAL A 181 -13.96 12.81 10.54
CA VAL A 181 -12.87 13.69 10.99
C VAL A 181 -13.10 15.08 10.43
N THR A 182 -13.36 16.03 11.29
CA THR A 182 -13.70 17.42 10.91
C THR A 182 -12.62 18.44 11.26
N LYS A 183 -11.57 18.02 11.97
CA LYS A 183 -10.42 18.83 12.39
C LYS A 183 -9.17 17.95 12.47
N SER A 184 -7.99 18.57 12.45
CA SER A 184 -6.70 17.87 12.61
C SER A 184 -6.62 17.08 13.92
N VAL A 185 -5.97 15.93 13.89
CA VAL A 185 -5.80 14.97 14.99
C VAL A 185 -4.39 14.41 15.00
#